data_14e4a5847bcfb34ff77f0dee3c11a3db
#
_entry.id   14e4a5847bcfb34ff77f0dee3c11a3db
#
_cell.length_a   1.000
_cell.length_b   1.000
_cell.length_c   1.000
_cell.angle_alpha   90.00
_cell.angle_beta   90.00
_cell.angle_gamma   90.00
#
_symmetry.space_group_name_H-M   'P 1'
#
loop_
_entity.id
_entity.type
_entity.pdbx_description
1 polymer ?
#
loop_
_entity_poly.entity_id
_entity_poly.type
_entity_poly.pdbx_seq_one_letter_code
_entity_poly.pdbx_strand_id
1 'polypeptide(L)'
;GTNLKGPLFITQAASGALKKAHGSVINLIDVHTRSPLKNHPAYSSAKAGLKMLTRSLAKDLAPEIRVNGISPGAILWPEDGISEEAKKSILEQIPLNRTGSPQDIADCVLFLVNQANYITGQIIAVDGGRSV
;
A
#
# COMPACT_ATOMS: atom_id res chain seq x y z
N GLY A 1 3.50 -11.02 13.17
CA GLY A 1 3.55 -9.69 13.41
C GLY A 1 2.32 -8.87 13.16
N THR A 2 2.37 -7.68 13.64
CA THR A 2 1.31 -6.69 13.54
C THR A 2 0.96 -6.35 12.08
N ASN A 3 1.92 -6.47 11.16
CA ASN A 3 1.72 -6.11 9.75
C ASN A 3 0.80 -7.06 8.98
N LEU A 4 0.64 -8.31 9.46
CA LEU A 4 -0.26 -9.28 8.84
C LEU A 4 -1.48 -9.57 9.71
N LYS A 5 -1.28 -9.79 11.00
CA LYS A 5 -2.36 -10.13 11.92
C LYS A 5 -3.35 -8.99 12.12
N GLY A 6 -2.86 -7.75 12.24
CA GLY A 6 -3.71 -6.59 12.42
C GLY A 6 -4.70 -6.40 11.28
N PRO A 7 -4.24 -6.28 10.02
CA PRO A 7 -5.13 -6.17 8.87
C PRO A 7 -6.12 -7.32 8.75
N LEU A 8 -5.68 -8.56 9.00
CA LEU A 8 -6.55 -9.72 8.94
C LEU A 8 -7.66 -9.64 9.99
N PHE A 9 -7.33 -9.38 11.24
CA PHE A 9 -8.33 -9.34 12.31
C PHE A 9 -9.29 -8.17 12.17
N ILE A 10 -8.81 -7.00 11.78
CA ILE A 10 -9.68 -5.84 11.55
C ILE A 10 -10.63 -6.13 10.40
N THR A 11 -10.17 -6.70 9.32
CA THR A 11 -11.02 -7.05 8.17
C THR A 11 -12.05 -8.08 8.56
N GLN A 12 -11.67 -9.11 9.30
CA GLN A 12 -12.62 -10.12 9.79
C GLN A 12 -13.69 -9.51 10.70
N ALA A 13 -13.29 -8.63 11.63
CA ALA A 13 -14.23 -7.98 12.54
C ALA A 13 -15.20 -7.06 11.80
N ALA A 14 -14.76 -6.40 10.74
CA ALA A 14 -15.57 -5.46 9.97
C ALA A 14 -16.37 -6.12 8.82
N SER A 15 -16.15 -7.40 8.52
CA SER A 15 -16.67 -8.04 7.30
C SER A 15 -18.20 -7.99 7.20
N GLY A 16 -18.92 -8.17 8.31
CA GLY A 16 -20.38 -8.10 8.30
C GLY A 16 -20.92 -6.72 7.89
N ALA A 17 -20.35 -5.65 8.44
CA ALA A 17 -20.73 -4.29 8.09
C ALA A 17 -20.33 -3.94 6.66
N LEU A 18 -19.15 -4.36 6.23
CA LEU A 18 -18.67 -4.14 4.86
C LEU A 18 -19.54 -4.86 3.83
N LYS A 19 -20.00 -6.07 4.11
CA LYS A 19 -20.89 -6.81 3.21
C LYS A 19 -22.21 -6.07 3.03
N LYS A 20 -22.80 -5.59 4.12
CA LYS A 20 -24.04 -4.82 4.05
C LYS A 20 -23.91 -3.55 3.21
N ALA A 21 -22.78 -2.89 3.31
CA ALA A 21 -22.54 -1.63 2.62
C ALA A 21 -21.95 -1.81 1.21
N HIS A 22 -21.66 -3.04 0.76
CA HIS A 22 -20.86 -3.31 -0.43
C HIS A 22 -19.55 -2.52 -0.41
N GLY A 23 -18.87 -2.57 0.74
CA GLY A 23 -17.70 -1.78 1.01
C GLY A 23 -16.43 -2.26 0.34
N SER A 24 -15.36 -1.58 0.66
CA SER A 24 -14.05 -1.85 0.10
C SER A 24 -13.00 -1.75 1.21
N VAL A 25 -11.98 -2.59 1.11
CA VAL A 25 -10.83 -2.58 2.01
C VAL A 25 -9.60 -2.17 1.20
N ILE A 26 -8.85 -1.23 1.74
CA ILE A 26 -7.59 -0.78 1.13
C ILE A 26 -6.47 -1.05 2.14
N ASN A 27 -5.53 -1.89 1.76
CA ASN A 27 -4.33 -2.16 2.55
C ASN A 27 -3.20 -1.27 2.05
N LEU A 28 -2.65 -0.45 2.94
CA LEU A 28 -1.42 0.28 2.64
C LEU A 28 -0.24 -0.65 2.89
N ILE A 29 0.46 -0.98 1.82
CA ILE A 29 1.61 -1.87 1.85
C ILE A 29 2.84 -0.99 1.93
N ASP A 30 3.14 -0.55 3.16
CA ASP A 30 4.23 0.36 3.42
C ASP A 30 5.58 -0.25 3.05
N VAL A 31 6.31 0.46 2.21
CA VAL A 31 7.69 0.15 1.86
C VAL A 31 8.68 0.94 2.71
N HIS A 32 8.20 1.81 3.60
CA HIS A 32 9.05 2.57 4.47
C HIS A 32 9.48 1.79 5.69
N THR A 33 10.66 1.24 5.61
CA THR A 33 11.46 1.11 6.81
C THR A 33 12.23 2.42 6.96
N ARG A 34 12.18 3.00 8.13
CA ARG A 34 13.02 4.15 8.50
C ARG A 34 14.51 3.82 8.44
N SER A 35 14.83 2.62 8.11
CA SER A 35 16.19 2.13 8.03
C SER A 35 16.36 1.42 6.70
N PRO A 36 17.21 1.95 5.81
CA PRO A 36 17.55 1.27 4.57
C PRO A 36 18.46 0.11 4.90
N LEU A 37 17.96 -0.87 5.63
CA LEU A 37 18.75 -2.02 5.99
C LEU A 37 18.76 -2.96 4.80
N LYS A 38 19.92 -3.08 4.20
CA LYS A 38 20.21 -4.11 3.23
C LYS A 38 19.84 -5.44 3.86
N ASN A 39 19.06 -6.24 3.12
CA ASN A 39 18.76 -7.61 3.51
C ASN A 39 17.91 -7.76 4.78
N HIS A 40 16.69 -7.22 4.76
CA HIS A 40 15.69 -7.56 5.76
C HIS A 40 14.74 -8.63 5.24
N PRO A 41 15.08 -9.92 5.42
CA PRO A 41 14.18 -11.01 5.01
C PRO A 41 12.82 -10.90 5.69
N ALA A 42 12.79 -10.52 6.97
CA ALA A 42 11.54 -10.34 7.71
C ALA A 42 10.65 -9.24 7.12
N TYR A 43 11.25 -8.12 6.69
CA TYR A 43 10.52 -7.03 6.05
C TYR A 43 9.97 -7.43 4.68
N SER A 44 10.83 -8.02 3.86
CA SER A 44 10.42 -8.50 2.53
C SER A 44 9.35 -9.58 2.63
N SER A 45 9.46 -10.46 3.61
CA SER A 45 8.47 -11.51 3.88
C SER A 45 7.14 -10.92 4.34
N ALA A 46 7.16 -9.92 5.22
CA ALA A 46 5.96 -9.24 5.70
C ALA A 46 5.26 -8.50 4.55
N LYS A 47 6.01 -7.83 3.69
CA LYS A 47 5.48 -7.14 2.52
C LYS A 47 4.84 -8.13 1.54
N ALA A 48 5.53 -9.20 1.21
CA ALA A 48 5.01 -10.25 0.34
C ALA A 48 3.77 -10.91 0.95
N GLY A 49 3.78 -11.15 2.25
CA GLY A 49 2.65 -11.69 2.98
C GLY A 49 1.43 -10.78 2.92
N LEU A 50 1.61 -9.47 3.08
CA LEU A 50 0.50 -8.52 3.00
C LEU A 50 -0.08 -8.44 1.58
N LYS A 51 0.74 -8.54 0.55
CA LYS A 51 0.27 -8.64 -0.83
C LYS A 51 -0.56 -9.91 -1.05
N MET A 52 -0.08 -11.04 -0.54
CA MET A 52 -0.80 -12.31 -0.66
C MET A 52 -2.09 -12.28 0.15
N LEU A 53 -2.07 -11.72 1.35
CA LEU A 53 -3.27 -11.55 2.18
C LEU A 53 -4.33 -10.71 1.47
N THR A 54 -3.92 -9.62 0.82
CA THR A 54 -4.82 -8.78 0.03
C THR A 54 -5.52 -9.60 -1.06
N ARG A 55 -4.77 -10.41 -1.78
CA ARG A 55 -5.31 -11.27 -2.84
C ARG A 55 -6.24 -12.35 -2.29
N SER A 56 -5.86 -12.98 -1.20
CA SER A 56 -6.68 -14.02 -0.56
C SER A 56 -7.99 -13.46 -0.05
N LEU A 57 -7.94 -12.31 0.64
CA LEU A 57 -9.15 -11.66 1.13
C LEU A 57 -10.06 -11.20 -0.01
N ALA A 58 -9.47 -10.74 -1.11
CA ALA A 58 -10.25 -10.35 -2.28
C ALA A 58 -11.08 -11.52 -2.82
N LYS A 59 -10.51 -12.72 -2.87
CA LYS A 59 -11.23 -13.92 -3.28
C LYS A 59 -12.31 -14.34 -2.29
N ASP A 60 -11.96 -14.33 -1.01
CA ASP A 60 -12.84 -14.83 0.04
C ASP A 60 -14.04 -13.91 0.29
N LEU A 61 -13.85 -12.60 0.11
CA LEU A 61 -14.89 -11.61 0.42
C LEU A 61 -15.69 -11.14 -0.80
N ALA A 62 -15.31 -11.56 -1.99
CA ALA A 62 -16.10 -11.30 -3.19
C ALA A 62 -17.41 -12.11 -3.16
N PRO A 63 -18.49 -11.66 -3.79
CA PRO A 63 -18.61 -10.42 -4.56
C PRO A 63 -18.95 -9.17 -3.71
N GLU A 64 -19.21 -9.31 -2.44
CA GLU A 64 -19.78 -8.22 -1.62
C GLU A 64 -18.75 -7.16 -1.23
N ILE A 65 -17.48 -7.56 -1.09
CA ILE A 65 -16.40 -6.66 -0.65
C ILE A 65 -15.25 -6.75 -1.64
N ARG A 66 -14.73 -5.59 -2.04
CA ARG A 66 -13.49 -5.50 -2.81
C ARG A 66 -12.32 -5.27 -1.86
N VAL A 67 -11.18 -5.88 -2.15
CA VAL A 67 -9.97 -5.74 -1.34
C VAL A 67 -8.79 -5.47 -2.27
N ASN A 68 -8.17 -4.32 -2.10
CA ASN A 68 -7.02 -3.89 -2.90
C ASN A 68 -5.92 -3.37 -1.98
N GLY A 69 -4.75 -3.23 -2.52
CA GLY A 69 -3.60 -2.67 -1.82
C GLY A 69 -3.00 -1.49 -2.56
N ILE A 70 -2.37 -0.61 -1.82
CA ILE A 70 -1.57 0.47 -2.36
C ILE A 70 -0.16 0.34 -1.82
N SER A 71 0.81 0.35 -2.71
CA SER A 71 2.23 0.35 -2.37
C SER A 71 2.80 1.74 -2.66
N PRO A 72 2.94 2.61 -1.64
CA PRO A 72 3.48 3.93 -1.84
C PRO A 72 4.98 3.89 -2.12
N GLY A 73 5.46 4.83 -2.91
CA GLY A 73 6.88 5.07 -3.07
C GLY A 73 7.41 6.08 -2.06
N ALA A 74 8.42 6.83 -2.44
CA ALA A 74 8.94 7.91 -1.63
C ALA A 74 7.92 9.04 -1.55
N ILE A 75 7.30 9.16 -0.40
CA ILE A 75 6.35 10.22 -0.06
C ILE A 75 7.09 11.21 0.81
N LEU A 76 6.72 12.46 0.82
CA LEU A 76 7.35 13.56 1.54
C LEU A 76 8.46 13.17 2.54
N TRP A 77 9.60 13.79 2.36
CA TRP A 77 10.74 13.56 3.24
C TRP A 77 10.40 14.00 4.66
N PRO A 78 10.48 13.11 5.64
CA PRO A 78 10.52 13.57 7.02
C PRO A 78 11.75 14.46 7.20
N GLU A 79 11.66 15.50 8.01
CA GLU A 79 12.74 16.45 8.29
C GLU A 79 13.89 15.85 9.11
N ASP A 80 14.07 14.57 9.06
CA ASP A 80 14.89 13.80 9.98
C ASP A 80 16.21 13.33 9.37
N GLY A 81 16.91 14.22 8.72
CA GLY A 81 18.32 14.02 8.52
C GLY A 81 18.75 13.22 7.29
N ILE A 82 17.92 13.11 6.27
CA ILE A 82 18.39 12.62 4.98
C ILE A 82 19.18 13.74 4.31
N SER A 83 20.43 13.45 3.92
CA SER A 83 21.28 14.42 3.25
C SER A 83 20.71 14.83 1.88
N GLU A 84 21.09 15.99 1.41
CA GLU A 84 20.69 16.47 0.09
C GLU A 84 21.20 15.54 -1.03
N GLU A 85 22.36 14.94 -0.84
CA GLU A 85 22.90 13.94 -1.79
C GLU A 85 22.03 12.68 -1.85
N ALA A 86 21.57 12.19 -0.70
CA ALA A 86 20.69 11.03 -0.64
C ALA A 86 19.34 11.34 -1.28
N LYS A 87 18.77 12.52 -1.04
CA LYS A 87 17.54 12.98 -1.68
C LYS A 87 17.68 13.02 -3.20
N LYS A 88 18.77 13.58 -3.69
CA LYS A 88 19.06 13.65 -5.12
C LYS A 88 19.16 12.27 -5.74
N SER A 89 19.85 11.35 -5.07
CA SER A 89 19.98 9.96 -5.53
C SER A 89 18.63 9.28 -5.65
N ILE A 90 17.75 9.47 -4.67
CA ILE A 90 16.40 8.89 -4.69
C ILE A 90 15.58 9.51 -5.82
N LEU A 91 15.62 10.83 -6.00
CA LEU A 91 14.89 11.51 -7.07
C LEU A 91 15.31 11.03 -8.46
N GLU A 92 16.59 10.73 -8.65
CA GLU A 92 17.10 10.18 -9.90
C GLU A 92 16.52 8.79 -10.22
N GLN A 93 16.09 8.05 -9.21
CA GLN A 93 15.46 6.74 -9.36
C GLN A 93 13.96 6.80 -9.66
N ILE A 94 13.38 7.98 -9.59
CA ILE A 94 11.94 8.16 -9.79
C ILE A 94 11.69 8.75 -11.17
N PRO A 95 11.12 7.99 -12.12
CA PRO A 95 10.87 8.50 -13.47
C PRO A 95 10.08 9.81 -13.52
N LEU A 96 9.11 10.01 -12.63
CA LEU A 96 8.38 11.28 -12.56
C LEU A 96 9.16 12.41 -11.89
N ASN A 97 10.37 12.12 -11.41
CA ASN A 97 11.35 13.09 -10.90
C ASN A 97 10.83 13.98 -9.77
N ARG A 98 9.98 13.44 -8.94
CA ARG A 98 9.50 14.07 -7.70
C ARG A 98 9.09 13.01 -6.70
N THR A 99 9.13 13.36 -5.42
CA THR A 99 8.48 12.54 -4.39
C THR A 99 6.97 12.66 -4.51
N GLY A 100 6.25 11.65 -4.07
CA GLY A 100 4.81 11.75 -3.92
C GLY A 100 4.41 12.61 -2.73
N SER A 101 3.15 12.92 -2.65
CA SER A 101 2.54 13.61 -1.52
C SER A 101 1.47 12.72 -0.89
N PRO A 102 1.02 13.02 0.34
CA PRO A 102 -0.14 12.34 0.90
C PRO A 102 -1.36 12.41 0.00
N GLN A 103 -1.50 13.49 -0.77
CA GLN A 103 -2.61 13.65 -1.72
C GLN A 103 -2.55 12.63 -2.85
N ASP A 104 -1.36 12.28 -3.34
CA ASP A 104 -1.20 11.26 -4.37
C ASP A 104 -1.76 9.91 -3.90
N ILE A 105 -1.52 9.57 -2.64
CA ILE A 105 -2.06 8.35 -2.05
C ILE A 105 -3.57 8.46 -1.84
N ALA A 106 -4.03 9.57 -1.31
CA ALA A 106 -5.45 9.81 -1.07
C ALA A 106 -6.27 9.74 -2.37
N ASP A 107 -5.75 10.28 -3.45
CA ASP A 107 -6.41 10.22 -4.77
C ASP A 107 -6.58 8.76 -5.23
N CYS A 108 -5.58 7.93 -5.04
CA CYS A 108 -5.66 6.51 -5.38
C CYS A 108 -6.70 5.78 -4.50
N VAL A 109 -6.70 6.06 -3.20
CA VAL A 109 -7.69 5.49 -2.27
C VAL A 109 -9.10 5.85 -2.70
N LEU A 110 -9.35 7.12 -2.97
CA LEU A 110 -10.67 7.60 -3.39
C LEU A 110 -11.13 6.95 -4.69
N PHE A 111 -10.23 6.80 -5.65
CA PHE A 111 -10.53 6.10 -6.89
C PHE A 111 -10.94 4.66 -6.64
N LEU A 112 -10.16 3.93 -5.84
CA LEU A 112 -10.45 2.53 -5.55
C LEU A 112 -11.77 2.36 -4.79
N VAL A 113 -12.08 3.26 -3.89
CA VAL A 113 -13.33 3.20 -3.10
C VAL A 113 -14.54 3.59 -3.94
N ASN A 114 -14.44 4.65 -4.73
CA ASN A 114 -15.62 5.29 -5.35
C ASN A 114 -15.86 4.90 -6.80
N GLN A 115 -14.83 4.55 -7.56
CA GLN A 115 -14.95 4.43 -9.01
C GLN A 115 -14.48 3.07 -9.56
N ALA A 116 -13.78 2.29 -8.77
CA ALA A 116 -13.13 1.07 -9.23
C ALA A 116 -13.97 -0.18 -8.94
N ASN A 117 -15.22 -0.20 -9.36
CA ASN A 117 -16.17 -1.26 -8.99
C ASN A 117 -15.83 -2.64 -9.54
N TYR A 118 -14.97 -2.70 -10.54
CA TYR A 118 -14.55 -3.97 -11.15
C TYR A 118 -13.10 -4.31 -10.85
N ILE A 119 -12.51 -3.71 -9.80
CA ILE A 119 -11.13 -3.93 -9.38
C ILE A 119 -11.13 -4.55 -7.99
N THR A 120 -10.56 -5.73 -7.86
CA THR A 120 -10.31 -6.37 -6.57
C THR A 120 -9.06 -7.25 -6.67
N GLY A 121 -8.38 -7.43 -5.56
CA GLY A 121 -7.17 -8.25 -5.49
C GLY A 121 -5.93 -7.62 -6.10
N GLN A 122 -5.94 -6.33 -6.40
CA GLN A 122 -4.83 -5.64 -7.05
C GLN A 122 -3.99 -4.86 -6.04
N ILE A 123 -2.70 -4.81 -6.32
CA ILE A 123 -1.74 -3.99 -5.58
C ILE A 123 -1.25 -2.91 -6.54
N ILE A 124 -1.57 -1.68 -6.24
CA ILE A 124 -1.24 -0.54 -7.10
C ILE A 124 -0.05 0.19 -6.52
N ALA A 125 1.02 0.30 -7.29
CA ALA A 125 2.17 1.10 -6.92
C ALA A 125 1.88 2.58 -7.21
N VAL A 126 2.03 3.42 -6.19
CA VAL A 126 1.91 4.88 -6.32
C VAL A 126 3.28 5.45 -5.97
N ASP A 127 4.19 5.40 -6.92
CA ASP A 127 5.63 5.59 -6.67
C ASP A 127 6.35 6.39 -7.75
N GLY A 128 5.61 7.03 -8.63
CA GLY A 128 6.21 7.81 -9.73
C GLY A 128 6.98 6.97 -10.73
N GLY A 129 6.79 5.66 -10.74
CA GLY A 129 7.46 4.72 -11.64
C GLY A 129 8.74 4.12 -11.07
N ARG A 130 9.07 4.37 -9.82
CA ARG A 130 10.33 3.89 -9.22
C ARG A 130 10.48 2.36 -9.26
N SER A 131 9.39 1.62 -9.18
CA SER A 131 9.42 0.15 -9.17
C SER A 131 9.44 -0.49 -10.54
N VAL A 132 9.39 0.30 -11.57
CA VAL A 132 9.41 -0.20 -12.97
C VAL A 132 10.83 -0.53 -13.42
#